data_b495ea5b0d3ffdcb0f326d90551f872e
#
_entry.id   b495ea5b0d3ffdcb0f326d90551f872e
#
_cell.length_a   1.000
_cell.length_b   1.000
_cell.length_c   1.000
_cell.angle_alpha   90.00
_cell.angle_beta   90.00
_cell.angle_gamma   90.00
#
_symmetry.space_group_name_H-M   'P 1'
#
loop_
_entity.id
_entity.type
_entity.pdbx_description
1 polymer ?
#
loop_
_entity_poly.entity_id
_entity_poly.type
_entity_poly.pdbx_seq_one_letter_code
_entity_poly.pdbx_strand_id
1 'polypeptide(L)'
;VANPKVYIHELINIVGQNRAKYMHHMTANWGPIGRTERNMLCVGVWGTVGSTERWPETVNLWELDGWQGLAANFRHEFAGPKLQDPSLEQWWAEAANYRSGGYDRILVPAQYTPTLEEAIERGIRGEVYTHETVQVVPGQAKTYLTMLEQEWMPIASRLGLQLVGAYRTAMVNDSEVIVICAVESWERWADIEAAIDDDVSMGRWRRRIEGVAIDWRAKLLVDSELNPLRTGQIL
;
A
#
# COMPACT_ATOMS: atom_id res chain seq x y z
N VAL A 1 -5.22 -20.43 -1.49
CA VAL A 1 -3.89 -20.59 -0.89
C VAL A 1 -3.56 -19.27 -0.18
N ALA A 2 -3.00 -19.33 1.02
CA ALA A 2 -2.61 -18.12 1.74
C ALA A 2 -1.52 -17.37 0.96
N ASN A 3 -1.58 -16.04 0.93
CA ASN A 3 -0.58 -15.21 0.26
C ASN A 3 0.79 -15.38 0.95
N PRO A 4 1.82 -15.95 0.29
CA PRO A 4 3.12 -16.23 0.88
C PRO A 4 4.09 -15.05 0.78
N LYS A 5 3.66 -13.94 0.21
CA LYS A 5 4.49 -12.77 -0.10
C LYS A 5 4.83 -11.95 1.14
N VAL A 6 5.79 -11.06 0.99
CA VAL A 6 6.14 -9.97 1.91
C VAL A 6 6.21 -8.69 1.10
N TYR A 7 5.88 -7.57 1.72
CA TYR A 7 5.79 -6.30 0.99
C TYR A 7 6.70 -5.25 1.61
N ILE A 8 7.27 -4.38 0.78
CA ILE A 8 7.85 -3.11 1.18
C ILE A 8 6.81 -2.03 0.90
N HIS A 9 6.50 -1.24 1.90
CA HIS A 9 5.56 -0.13 1.83
C HIS A 9 6.29 1.16 2.19
N GLU A 10 6.27 2.12 1.28
CA GLU A 10 7.02 3.36 1.40
C GLU A 10 6.08 4.56 1.41
N LEU A 11 6.31 5.49 2.33
CA LEU A 11 5.70 6.83 2.37
C LEU A 11 6.78 7.84 2.03
N ILE A 12 6.78 8.36 0.81
CA ILE A 12 7.88 9.16 0.27
C ILE A 12 7.52 10.64 0.26
N ASN A 13 8.38 11.44 0.89
CA ASN A 13 8.29 12.89 0.88
C ASN A 13 8.72 13.45 -0.47
N ILE A 14 7.84 14.17 -1.14
CA ILE A 14 8.10 14.76 -2.44
C ILE A 14 8.61 16.19 -2.28
N VAL A 15 9.60 16.56 -3.07
CA VAL A 15 10.16 17.92 -3.12
C VAL A 15 9.39 18.78 -4.12
N GLY A 16 8.82 19.87 -3.67
CA GLY A 16 8.10 20.83 -4.52
C GLY A 16 6.92 20.19 -5.27
N GLN A 17 6.84 20.45 -6.56
CA GLN A 17 5.76 19.96 -7.44
C GLN A 17 6.17 18.72 -8.26
N ASN A 18 7.14 17.95 -7.78
CA ASN A 18 7.71 16.84 -8.56
C ASN A 18 6.95 15.50 -8.39
N ARG A 19 5.75 15.49 -7.80
CA ARG A 19 5.01 14.26 -7.55
C ARG A 19 4.78 13.41 -8.81
N ALA A 20 4.27 14.01 -9.88
CA ALA A 20 4.05 13.29 -11.14
C ALA A 20 5.36 12.74 -11.75
N LYS A 21 6.44 13.53 -11.70
CA LYS A 21 7.76 13.08 -12.17
C LYS A 21 8.30 11.92 -11.34
N TYR A 22 8.18 11.98 -10.03
CA TYR A 22 8.59 10.89 -9.14
C TYR A 22 7.79 9.63 -9.42
N MET A 23 6.45 9.72 -9.48
CA MET A 23 5.58 8.58 -9.75
C MET A 23 5.91 7.92 -11.10
N HIS A 24 6.14 8.74 -12.15
CA HIS A 24 6.59 8.25 -13.44
C HIS A 24 7.97 7.57 -13.36
N HIS A 25 8.94 8.19 -12.69
CA HIS A 25 10.28 7.62 -12.49
C HIS A 25 10.24 6.26 -11.79
N MET A 26 9.40 6.11 -10.78
CA MET A 26 9.22 4.84 -10.07
C MET A 26 8.56 3.77 -10.93
N THR A 27 7.52 4.11 -11.68
CA THR A 27 6.79 3.11 -12.47
C THR A 27 7.47 2.80 -13.82
N ALA A 28 7.98 3.81 -14.53
CA ALA A 28 8.60 3.62 -15.84
C ALA A 28 10.04 3.09 -15.78
N ASN A 29 10.81 3.50 -14.76
CA ASN A 29 12.23 3.19 -14.68
C ASN A 29 12.55 2.18 -13.57
N TRP A 30 12.08 2.41 -12.34
CA TRP A 30 12.38 1.50 -11.23
C TRP A 30 11.60 0.19 -11.30
N GLY A 31 10.31 0.23 -11.65
CA GLY A 31 9.48 -0.98 -11.74
C GLY A 31 10.13 -2.10 -12.57
N PRO A 32 10.55 -1.84 -13.83
CA PRO A 32 11.25 -2.84 -14.65
C PRO A 32 12.57 -3.33 -14.04
N ILE A 33 13.38 -2.45 -13.43
CA ILE A 33 14.62 -2.82 -12.74
C ILE A 33 14.32 -3.71 -11.54
N GLY A 34 13.38 -3.28 -10.69
CA GLY A 34 12.95 -4.03 -9.52
C GLY A 34 12.50 -5.45 -9.88
N ARG A 35 11.70 -5.58 -10.95
CA ARG A 35 11.24 -6.88 -11.44
C ARG A 35 12.38 -7.76 -11.94
N THR A 36 13.26 -7.25 -12.80
CA THR A 36 14.25 -8.06 -13.50
C THR A 36 15.49 -8.37 -12.68
N GLU A 37 15.90 -7.44 -11.80
CA GLU A 37 17.15 -7.54 -11.04
C GLU A 37 16.93 -7.92 -9.57
N ARG A 38 15.75 -7.62 -9.03
CA ARG A 38 15.43 -7.77 -7.60
C ARG A 38 14.30 -8.74 -7.31
N ASN A 39 13.62 -9.26 -8.34
CA ASN A 39 12.39 -10.04 -8.20
C ASN A 39 11.37 -9.35 -7.26
N MET A 40 11.26 -8.03 -7.42
CA MET A 40 10.41 -7.14 -6.65
C MET A 40 9.37 -6.51 -7.57
N LEU A 41 8.10 -6.84 -7.40
CA LEU A 41 7.02 -6.41 -8.26
C LEU A 41 6.38 -5.13 -7.74
N CYS A 42 6.15 -4.16 -8.61
CA CYS A 42 5.38 -2.97 -8.30
C CYS A 42 3.90 -3.32 -8.16
N VAL A 43 3.34 -3.22 -6.96
CA VAL A 43 1.88 -3.31 -6.77
C VAL A 43 1.23 -1.98 -7.12
N GLY A 44 1.84 -0.89 -6.68
CA GLY A 44 1.38 0.44 -7.02
C GLY A 44 2.28 1.56 -6.52
N VAL A 45 2.18 2.68 -7.23
CA VAL A 45 2.75 3.98 -6.86
C VAL A 45 1.63 5.00 -6.94
N TRP A 46 1.26 5.56 -5.81
CA TRP A 46 0.12 6.46 -5.68
C TRP A 46 0.51 7.81 -5.11
N GLY A 47 -0.14 8.86 -5.56
CA GLY A 47 -0.02 10.19 -4.98
C GLY A 47 -1.08 10.46 -3.92
N THR A 48 -0.70 10.96 -2.75
CA THR A 48 -1.66 11.34 -1.69
C THR A 48 -2.47 12.58 -2.11
N VAL A 49 -3.78 12.53 -1.86
CA VAL A 49 -4.69 13.67 -2.03
C VAL A 49 -4.49 14.64 -0.87
N GLY A 50 -4.02 15.85 -1.15
CA GLY A 50 -3.52 16.79 -0.15
C GLY A 50 -4.51 17.21 0.95
N SER A 51 -5.82 17.13 0.69
CA SER A 51 -6.84 17.49 1.69
C SER A 51 -7.09 16.38 2.72
N THR A 52 -6.48 15.21 2.57
CA THR A 52 -6.78 14.03 3.39
C THR A 52 -5.69 13.65 4.36
N GLU A 53 -4.45 14.01 4.07
CA GLU A 53 -3.30 13.71 4.93
C GLU A 53 -2.08 14.53 4.48
N ARG A 54 -0.88 14.17 4.93
CA ARG A 54 0.39 14.81 4.58
C ARG A 54 0.58 14.96 3.07
N TRP A 55 0.96 16.14 2.64
CA TRP A 55 1.14 16.48 1.23
C TRP A 55 2.33 17.45 1.05
N PRO A 56 3.15 17.34 -0.04
CA PRO A 56 3.09 16.31 -1.07
C PRO A 56 3.80 15.02 -0.65
N GLU A 57 3.12 13.90 -0.86
CA GLU A 57 3.60 12.57 -0.51
C GLU A 57 3.18 11.56 -1.58
N THR A 58 3.97 10.49 -1.77
CA THR A 58 3.56 9.30 -2.51
C THR A 58 3.63 8.06 -1.63
N VAL A 59 2.81 7.09 -1.97
CA VAL A 59 2.80 5.76 -1.36
C VAL A 59 3.23 4.75 -2.42
N ASN A 60 4.26 3.97 -2.13
CA ASN A 60 4.68 2.87 -2.99
C ASN A 60 4.46 1.54 -2.26
N LEU A 61 4.07 0.51 -3.00
CA LEU A 61 3.93 -0.84 -2.49
C LEU A 61 4.59 -1.83 -3.44
N TRP A 62 5.49 -2.64 -2.90
CA TRP A 62 6.30 -3.61 -3.62
C TRP A 62 6.07 -5.00 -3.05
N GLU A 63 5.88 -5.99 -3.93
CA GLU A 63 5.68 -7.39 -3.57
C GLU A 63 6.96 -8.19 -3.80
N LEU A 64 7.35 -9.02 -2.81
CA LEU A 64 8.52 -9.89 -2.86
C LEU A 64 8.15 -11.34 -2.47
N ASP A 65 8.97 -12.30 -2.90
CA ASP A 65 8.78 -13.73 -2.64
C ASP A 65 9.14 -14.10 -1.20
N GLY A 66 8.30 -13.65 -0.26
CA GLY A 66 8.42 -13.94 1.15
C GLY A 66 9.70 -13.36 1.78
N TRP A 67 10.00 -13.83 2.98
CA TRP A 67 11.15 -13.34 3.75
C TRP A 67 12.50 -13.63 3.09
N GLN A 68 12.63 -14.72 2.34
CA GLN A 68 13.87 -15.05 1.64
C GLN A 68 14.09 -14.13 0.44
N GLY A 69 13.03 -13.79 -0.29
CA GLY A 69 13.08 -12.80 -1.37
C GLY A 69 13.47 -11.42 -0.84
N LEU A 70 12.87 -10.99 0.28
CA LEU A 70 13.23 -9.73 0.94
C LEU A 70 14.70 -9.71 1.41
N ALA A 71 15.18 -10.79 2.03
CA ALA A 71 16.57 -10.90 2.47
C ALA A 71 17.55 -10.88 1.28
N ALA A 72 17.21 -11.51 0.17
CA ALA A 72 18.00 -11.47 -1.06
C ALA A 72 18.05 -10.05 -1.64
N ASN A 73 16.93 -9.34 -1.68
CA ASN A 73 16.87 -7.95 -2.11
C ASN A 73 17.78 -7.04 -1.27
N PHE A 74 17.69 -7.11 0.05
CA PHE A 74 18.56 -6.33 0.94
C PHE A 74 20.04 -6.67 0.78
N ARG A 75 20.39 -7.96 0.64
CA ARG A 75 21.78 -8.36 0.38
C ARG A 75 22.32 -7.76 -0.91
N HIS A 76 21.52 -7.69 -1.95
CA HIS A 76 21.90 -7.07 -3.22
C HIS A 76 22.07 -5.55 -3.04
N GLU A 77 21.12 -4.88 -2.40
CA GLU A 77 21.13 -3.44 -2.21
C GLU A 77 22.32 -2.95 -1.39
N PHE A 78 22.64 -3.64 -0.30
CA PHE A 78 23.71 -3.24 0.64
C PHE A 78 25.07 -3.88 0.36
N ALA A 79 25.25 -4.53 -0.79
CA ALA A 79 26.51 -5.19 -1.14
C ALA A 79 27.69 -4.24 -1.42
N GLY A 80 27.42 -2.99 -1.78
CA GLY A 80 28.40 -2.00 -2.16
C GLY A 80 29.07 -1.30 -0.96
N PRO A 81 30.28 -0.71 -1.14
CA PRO A 81 30.99 -0.01 -0.07
C PRO A 81 30.28 1.25 0.45
N LYS A 82 29.32 1.80 -0.30
CA LYS A 82 28.47 2.92 0.11
C LYS A 82 27.15 2.45 0.73
N LEU A 83 26.99 1.15 1.02
CA LEU A 83 25.74 0.53 1.46
C LEU A 83 24.56 0.81 0.51
N GLN A 84 24.85 0.79 -0.77
CA GLN A 84 23.92 1.05 -1.86
C GLN A 84 24.40 0.30 -3.11
N ASP A 85 23.49 -0.15 -3.95
CA ASP A 85 23.81 -0.80 -5.21
C ASP A 85 24.57 0.16 -6.14
N PRO A 86 25.85 -0.13 -6.49
CA PRO A 86 26.64 0.75 -7.32
C PRO A 86 26.09 0.92 -8.74
N SER A 87 25.37 -0.07 -9.27
CA SER A 87 24.80 -0.03 -10.60
C SER A 87 23.66 0.99 -10.72
N LEU A 88 23.08 1.39 -9.60
CA LEU A 88 21.96 2.33 -9.50
C LEU A 88 22.36 3.74 -9.04
N GLU A 89 23.65 4.06 -8.98
CA GLU A 89 24.12 5.37 -8.49
C GLU A 89 23.49 6.54 -9.26
N GLN A 90 23.42 6.46 -10.58
CA GLN A 90 22.80 7.49 -11.42
C GLN A 90 21.28 7.55 -11.18
N TRP A 91 20.62 6.39 -11.07
CA TRP A 91 19.18 6.30 -10.79
C TRP A 91 18.84 7.01 -9.47
N TRP A 92 19.62 6.73 -8.42
CA TRP A 92 19.44 7.36 -7.10
C TRP A 92 19.69 8.86 -7.12
N ALA A 93 20.70 9.31 -7.87
CA ALA A 93 20.99 10.73 -8.06
C ALA A 93 19.83 11.47 -8.73
N GLU A 94 19.17 10.85 -9.71
CA GLU A 94 17.97 11.42 -10.33
C GLU A 94 16.77 11.42 -9.35
N ALA A 95 16.51 10.32 -8.66
CA ALA A 95 15.42 10.22 -7.70
C ALA A 95 15.52 11.27 -6.57
N ALA A 96 16.74 11.62 -6.15
CA ALA A 96 17.01 12.64 -5.15
C ALA A 96 16.53 14.05 -5.55
N ASN A 97 16.33 14.32 -6.84
CA ASN A 97 15.75 15.59 -7.29
C ASN A 97 14.23 15.67 -7.02
N TYR A 98 13.57 14.55 -6.79
CA TYR A 98 12.12 14.47 -6.64
C TYR A 98 11.67 14.22 -5.21
N ARG A 99 12.54 13.64 -4.36
CA ARG A 99 12.21 13.23 -2.99
C ARG A 99 13.26 13.66 -1.97
N SER A 100 12.85 13.81 -0.72
CA SER A 100 13.74 14.17 0.40
C SER A 100 13.86 13.09 1.48
N GLY A 101 13.43 11.88 1.19
CA GLY A 101 13.37 10.78 2.14
C GLY A 101 11.95 10.26 2.30
N GLY A 102 11.72 9.51 3.37
CA GLY A 102 10.43 8.88 3.60
C GLY A 102 10.39 8.08 4.88
N TYR A 103 9.38 7.23 4.96
CA TYR A 103 9.17 6.30 6.05
C TYR A 103 8.70 4.95 5.47
N ASP A 104 9.49 3.90 5.69
CA ASP A 104 9.24 2.60 5.09
C ASP A 104 8.83 1.58 6.14
N ARG A 105 8.05 0.58 5.70
CA ARG A 105 7.58 -0.55 6.50
C ARG A 105 7.77 -1.85 5.74
N ILE A 106 7.98 -2.92 6.48
CA ILE A 106 7.84 -4.28 5.97
C ILE A 106 6.43 -4.75 6.36
N LEU A 107 5.64 -5.16 5.37
CA LEU A 107 4.28 -5.63 5.58
C LEU A 107 4.15 -7.14 5.36
N VAL A 108 3.40 -7.78 6.24
CA VAL A 108 3.01 -9.20 6.14
C VAL A 108 1.52 -9.27 5.82
N PRO A 109 1.12 -9.87 4.70
CA PRO A 109 -0.26 -9.88 4.27
C PRO A 109 -1.15 -10.77 5.16
N ALA A 110 -2.41 -10.39 5.30
CA ALA A 110 -3.45 -11.30 5.75
C ALA A 110 -3.64 -12.42 4.73
N GLN A 111 -4.13 -13.60 5.16
CA GLN A 111 -4.28 -14.76 4.28
C GLN A 111 -5.19 -14.53 3.07
N TYR A 112 -6.15 -13.64 3.20
CA TYR A 112 -7.12 -13.27 2.16
C TYR A 112 -6.67 -12.11 1.26
N THR A 113 -5.52 -11.47 1.56
CA THR A 113 -4.94 -10.44 0.71
C THR A 113 -4.51 -11.06 -0.63
N PRO A 114 -4.98 -10.55 -1.77
CA PRO A 114 -4.56 -11.06 -3.07
C PRO A 114 -3.07 -10.74 -3.32
N THR A 115 -2.38 -11.60 -4.09
CA THR A 115 -1.11 -11.22 -4.71
C THR A 115 -1.37 -10.21 -5.83
N LEU A 116 -0.31 -9.57 -6.34
CA LEU A 116 -0.45 -8.65 -7.48
C LEU A 116 -1.11 -9.33 -8.69
N GLU A 117 -0.68 -10.56 -9.03
CA GLU A 117 -1.26 -11.32 -10.13
C GLU A 117 -2.75 -11.57 -9.91
N GLU A 118 -3.13 -12.05 -8.72
CA GLU A 118 -4.54 -12.28 -8.36
C GLU A 118 -5.36 -10.98 -8.36
N ALA A 119 -4.78 -9.87 -7.94
CA ALA A 119 -5.45 -8.56 -7.95
C ALA A 119 -5.75 -8.09 -9.38
N ILE A 120 -4.80 -8.26 -10.30
CA ILE A 120 -4.97 -7.96 -11.73
C ILE A 120 -6.02 -8.90 -12.36
N GLU A 121 -5.93 -10.21 -12.10
CA GLU A 121 -6.90 -11.19 -12.61
C GLU A 121 -8.33 -10.92 -12.14
N ARG A 122 -8.50 -10.46 -10.91
CA ARG A 122 -9.81 -10.06 -10.33
C ARG A 122 -10.29 -8.69 -10.83
N GLY A 123 -9.45 -7.95 -11.58
CA GLY A 123 -9.78 -6.62 -12.08
C GLY A 123 -9.88 -5.56 -10.97
N ILE A 124 -9.14 -5.72 -9.86
CA ILE A 124 -9.12 -4.75 -8.77
C ILE A 124 -8.45 -3.46 -9.25
N ARG A 125 -9.23 -2.39 -9.38
CA ARG A 125 -8.79 -1.08 -9.84
C ARG A 125 -9.77 0.01 -9.44
N GLY A 126 -9.30 1.27 -9.40
CA GLY A 126 -10.16 2.42 -9.12
C GLY A 126 -9.54 3.72 -9.61
N GLU A 127 -10.31 4.78 -9.68
CA GLU A 127 -9.81 6.14 -9.87
C GLU A 127 -9.21 6.70 -8.58
N VAL A 128 -9.71 6.23 -7.45
CA VAL A 128 -9.27 6.62 -6.11
C VAL A 128 -9.08 5.39 -5.25
N TYR A 129 -8.13 5.47 -4.32
CA TYR A 129 -7.85 4.42 -3.35
C TYR A 129 -7.94 4.99 -1.95
N THR A 130 -8.46 4.21 -1.01
CA THR A 130 -8.33 4.49 0.42
C THR A 130 -7.09 3.79 0.96
N HIS A 131 -6.34 4.47 1.79
CA HIS A 131 -5.20 3.91 2.51
C HIS A 131 -5.39 4.17 3.99
N GLU A 132 -5.61 3.11 4.74
CA GLU A 132 -5.85 3.17 6.18
C GLU A 132 -4.61 2.72 6.95
N THR A 133 -4.28 3.44 8.01
CA THR A 133 -3.31 3.04 9.02
C THR A 133 -4.05 2.91 10.33
N VAL A 134 -4.02 1.72 10.91
CA VAL A 134 -4.72 1.40 12.16
C VAL A 134 -3.70 0.99 13.22
N GLN A 135 -3.62 1.77 14.29
CA GLN A 135 -2.89 1.38 15.49
C GLN A 135 -3.81 0.50 16.34
N VAL A 136 -3.32 -0.67 16.68
CA VAL A 136 -4.04 -1.61 17.52
C VAL A 136 -3.28 -1.86 18.83
N VAL A 137 -3.96 -2.40 19.82
CA VAL A 137 -3.32 -2.86 21.06
C VAL A 137 -2.18 -3.82 20.67
N PRO A 138 -0.97 -3.68 21.25
CA PRO A 138 0.16 -4.55 20.94
C PRO A 138 -0.19 -6.04 21.01
N GLY A 139 0.18 -6.79 19.99
CA GLY A 139 -0.17 -8.21 19.84
C GLY A 139 -1.54 -8.47 19.18
N GLN A 140 -2.32 -7.45 18.85
CA GLN A 140 -3.68 -7.62 18.33
C GLN A 140 -3.85 -7.43 16.82
N ALA A 141 -2.76 -7.18 16.05
CA ALA A 141 -2.89 -6.93 14.62
C ALA A 141 -3.50 -8.14 13.88
N LYS A 142 -3.12 -9.38 14.22
CA LYS A 142 -3.73 -10.58 13.63
C LYS A 142 -5.20 -10.74 14.00
N THR A 143 -5.56 -10.42 15.23
CA THR A 143 -6.96 -10.43 15.69
C THR A 143 -7.78 -9.41 14.90
N TYR A 144 -7.26 -8.19 14.75
CA TYR A 144 -7.91 -7.14 13.96
C TYR A 144 -8.10 -7.55 12.50
N LEU A 145 -7.07 -8.14 11.86
CA LEU A 145 -7.16 -8.63 10.49
C LEU A 145 -8.22 -9.74 10.32
N THR A 146 -8.36 -10.64 11.31
CA THR A 146 -9.43 -11.66 11.30
C THR A 146 -10.82 -11.03 11.41
N MET A 147 -10.97 -10.05 12.30
CA MET A 147 -12.23 -9.30 12.45
C MET A 147 -12.57 -8.54 11.15
N LEU A 148 -11.56 -7.94 10.52
CA LEU A 148 -11.70 -7.22 9.26
C LEU A 148 -12.20 -8.15 8.14
N GLU A 149 -11.65 -9.36 8.02
CA GLU A 149 -12.11 -10.37 7.07
C GLU A 149 -13.59 -10.74 7.28
N GLN A 150 -13.93 -11.06 8.53
CA GLN A 150 -15.24 -11.64 8.86
C GLN A 150 -16.37 -10.62 8.91
N GLU A 151 -16.09 -9.41 9.35
CA GLU A 151 -17.12 -8.42 9.68
C GLU A 151 -17.08 -7.18 8.77
N TRP A 152 -15.89 -6.63 8.47
CA TRP A 152 -15.76 -5.40 7.69
C TRP A 152 -15.79 -5.64 6.18
N MET A 153 -15.12 -6.68 5.67
CA MET A 153 -15.06 -6.93 4.22
C MET A 153 -16.43 -7.12 3.56
N PRO A 154 -17.41 -7.81 4.17
CA PRO A 154 -18.77 -7.86 3.63
C PRO A 154 -19.42 -6.47 3.52
N ILE A 155 -19.15 -5.58 4.48
CA ILE A 155 -19.64 -4.19 4.46
C ILE A 155 -18.96 -3.42 3.33
N ALA A 156 -17.64 -3.49 3.27
CA ALA A 156 -16.82 -2.81 2.25
C ALA A 156 -17.23 -3.20 0.83
N SER A 157 -17.39 -4.50 0.58
CA SER A 157 -17.83 -5.02 -0.72
C SER A 157 -19.22 -4.49 -1.11
N ARG A 158 -20.18 -4.47 -0.19
CA ARG A 158 -21.50 -3.90 -0.40
C ARG A 158 -21.45 -2.41 -0.73
N LEU A 159 -20.53 -1.68 -0.09
CA LEU A 159 -20.29 -0.26 -0.36
C LEU A 159 -19.52 0.00 -1.66
N GLY A 160 -18.94 -1.03 -2.29
CA GLY A 160 -18.19 -0.93 -3.54
C GLY A 160 -16.70 -0.69 -3.37
N LEU A 161 -16.15 -0.95 -2.17
CA LEU A 161 -14.73 -0.98 -1.93
C LEU A 161 -14.16 -2.34 -2.35
N GLN A 162 -13.08 -2.35 -3.12
CA GLN A 162 -12.38 -3.55 -3.55
C GLN A 162 -11.04 -3.64 -2.81
N LEU A 163 -10.83 -4.71 -2.05
CA LEU A 163 -9.59 -4.88 -1.28
C LEU A 163 -8.39 -5.07 -2.20
N VAL A 164 -7.44 -4.12 -2.16
CA VAL A 164 -6.09 -4.28 -2.73
C VAL A 164 -5.24 -5.12 -1.78
N GLY A 165 -5.29 -4.83 -0.48
CA GLY A 165 -4.62 -5.64 0.51
C GLY A 165 -4.85 -5.16 1.95
N ALA A 166 -4.70 -6.11 2.87
CA ALA A 166 -4.72 -5.90 4.31
C ALA A 166 -3.48 -6.55 4.93
N TYR A 167 -2.74 -5.80 5.72
CA TYR A 167 -1.41 -6.18 6.17
C TYR A 167 -1.20 -5.84 7.63
N ARG A 168 -0.42 -6.63 8.35
CA ARG A 168 0.21 -6.18 9.58
C ARG A 168 1.61 -5.66 9.30
N THR A 169 2.05 -4.64 10.03
CA THR A 169 3.43 -4.15 9.96
C THR A 169 4.35 -5.08 10.77
N ALA A 170 5.44 -5.51 10.16
CA ALA A 170 6.47 -6.28 10.85
C ALA A 170 7.32 -5.39 11.76
N MET A 171 7.96 -5.98 12.77
CA MET A 171 8.94 -5.34 13.67
C MET A 171 8.37 -4.25 14.59
N VAL A 172 7.05 -4.17 14.73
CA VAL A 172 6.35 -3.18 15.59
C VAL A 172 5.49 -3.84 16.67
N ASN A 173 5.88 -5.01 17.15
CA ASN A 173 5.18 -5.75 18.20
C ASN A 173 3.71 -6.03 17.88
N ASP A 174 3.41 -6.34 16.61
CA ASP A 174 2.06 -6.69 16.12
C ASP A 174 1.00 -5.63 16.51
N SER A 175 1.36 -4.34 16.39
CA SER A 175 0.54 -3.21 16.85
C SER A 175 0.04 -2.28 15.74
N GLU A 176 0.33 -2.58 14.46
CA GLU A 176 -0.08 -1.73 13.34
C GLU A 176 -0.59 -2.56 12.16
N VAL A 177 -1.68 -2.09 11.55
CA VAL A 177 -2.31 -2.67 10.35
C VAL A 177 -2.43 -1.60 9.28
N ILE A 178 -2.17 -1.99 8.03
CA ILE A 178 -2.40 -1.18 6.82
C ILE A 178 -3.48 -1.86 5.98
N VAL A 179 -4.48 -1.08 5.53
CA VAL A 179 -5.53 -1.56 4.63
C VAL A 179 -5.60 -0.64 3.42
N ILE A 180 -5.59 -1.20 2.22
CA ILE A 180 -5.71 -0.45 0.97
C ILE A 180 -6.89 -1.00 0.18
N CYS A 181 -7.80 -0.13 -0.23
CA CYS A 181 -8.93 -0.48 -1.08
C CYS A 181 -8.98 0.44 -2.30
N ALA A 182 -9.40 -0.13 -3.43
CA ALA A 182 -9.75 0.60 -4.63
C ALA A 182 -11.23 0.98 -4.63
N VAL A 183 -11.54 2.17 -5.12
CA VAL A 183 -12.90 2.67 -5.34
C VAL A 183 -13.03 3.07 -6.80
N GLU A 184 -14.09 2.62 -7.46
CA GLU A 184 -14.28 2.73 -8.91
C GLU A 184 -14.14 4.16 -9.44
N SER A 185 -14.78 5.14 -8.75
CA SER A 185 -14.76 6.54 -9.15
C SER A 185 -14.84 7.49 -7.95
N TRP A 186 -14.57 8.77 -8.19
CA TRP A 186 -14.75 9.84 -7.21
C TRP A 186 -16.18 10.00 -6.75
N GLU A 187 -17.16 9.82 -7.66
CA GLU A 187 -18.58 9.88 -7.34
C GLU A 187 -18.95 8.73 -6.39
N ARG A 188 -18.44 7.52 -6.68
CA ARG A 188 -18.67 6.37 -5.80
C ARG A 188 -18.09 6.58 -4.41
N TRP A 189 -16.88 7.14 -4.32
CA TRP A 189 -16.29 7.50 -3.04
C TRP A 189 -17.15 8.52 -2.29
N ALA A 190 -17.63 9.56 -2.98
CA ALA A 190 -18.49 10.59 -2.36
C ALA A 190 -19.81 9.99 -1.85
N ASP A 191 -20.42 9.07 -2.59
CA ASP A 191 -21.63 8.34 -2.16
C ASP A 191 -21.37 7.50 -0.89
N ILE A 192 -20.19 6.85 -0.81
CA ILE A 192 -19.79 6.09 0.37
C ILE A 192 -19.67 7.01 1.59
N GLU A 193 -18.93 8.11 1.47
CA GLU A 193 -18.73 9.05 2.58
C GLU A 193 -20.06 9.69 3.03
N ALA A 194 -20.94 10.01 2.10
CA ALA A 194 -22.26 10.57 2.44
C ALA A 194 -23.17 9.58 3.18
N ALA A 195 -22.99 8.28 2.95
CA ALA A 195 -23.85 7.25 3.54
C ALA A 195 -23.25 6.56 4.77
N ILE A 196 -21.93 6.63 4.97
CA ILE A 196 -21.20 5.78 5.91
C ILE A 196 -21.60 6.01 7.38
N ASP A 197 -21.94 7.23 7.74
CA ASP A 197 -22.28 7.58 9.14
C ASP A 197 -23.67 7.07 9.53
N ASP A 198 -24.59 6.96 8.59
CA ASP A 198 -25.94 6.45 8.81
C ASP A 198 -26.03 4.93 8.57
N ASP A 199 -24.95 4.30 8.09
CA ASP A 199 -24.93 2.85 7.85
C ASP A 199 -24.85 2.07 9.16
N VAL A 200 -25.92 1.32 9.44
CA VAL A 200 -26.05 0.54 10.68
C VAL A 200 -24.93 -0.50 10.83
N SER A 201 -24.46 -1.08 9.73
CA SER A 201 -23.39 -2.07 9.73
C SER A 201 -22.04 -1.43 10.04
N MET A 202 -21.78 -0.23 9.51
CA MET A 202 -20.59 0.55 9.87
C MET A 202 -20.61 0.99 11.33
N GLY A 203 -21.75 1.45 11.84
CA GLY A 203 -21.90 1.75 13.27
C GLY A 203 -21.66 0.53 14.17
N ARG A 204 -22.06 -0.67 13.73
CA ARG A 204 -21.78 -1.94 14.44
C ARG A 204 -20.28 -2.27 14.36
N TRP A 205 -19.67 -2.14 13.21
CA TRP A 205 -18.22 -2.36 13.03
C TRP A 205 -17.39 -1.44 13.91
N ARG A 206 -17.68 -0.13 13.93
CA ARG A 206 -16.99 0.84 14.79
C ARG A 206 -17.02 0.43 16.26
N ARG A 207 -18.17 0.02 16.77
CA ARG A 207 -18.30 -0.50 18.16
C ARG A 207 -17.54 -1.81 18.36
N ARG A 208 -17.50 -2.66 17.36
CA ARG A 208 -16.85 -3.97 17.44
C ARG A 208 -15.34 -3.89 17.62
N ILE A 209 -14.71 -2.89 17.05
CA ILE A 209 -13.26 -2.66 17.14
C ILE A 209 -12.84 -1.83 18.36
N GLU A 210 -13.79 -1.31 19.13
CA GLU A 210 -13.48 -0.63 20.40
C GLU A 210 -12.68 -1.57 21.31
N GLY A 211 -11.58 -1.05 21.87
CA GLY A 211 -10.66 -1.83 22.71
C GLY A 211 -9.64 -2.68 21.95
N VAL A 212 -9.75 -2.79 20.61
CA VAL A 212 -8.74 -3.39 19.75
C VAL A 212 -8.00 -2.31 18.96
N ALA A 213 -8.72 -1.46 18.25
CA ALA A 213 -8.14 -0.30 17.54
C ALA A 213 -7.98 0.87 18.53
N ILE A 214 -6.78 1.46 18.55
CA ILE A 214 -6.42 2.59 19.40
C ILE A 214 -6.53 3.91 18.64
N ASP A 215 -6.05 3.92 17.39
CA ASP A 215 -6.09 5.06 16.47
C ASP A 215 -6.35 4.54 15.05
N TRP A 216 -7.07 5.32 14.27
CA TRP A 216 -7.40 4.98 12.89
C TRP A 216 -7.32 6.24 12.04
N ARG A 217 -6.58 6.15 10.95
CA ARG A 217 -6.41 7.25 9.99
C ARG A 217 -6.56 6.72 8.59
N ALA A 218 -7.26 7.48 7.75
CA ALA A 218 -7.39 7.19 6.34
C ALA A 218 -6.95 8.38 5.50
N LYS A 219 -6.39 8.10 4.33
CA LYS A 219 -6.10 9.07 3.31
C LYS A 219 -6.52 8.55 1.94
N LEU A 220 -6.72 9.46 1.01
CA LEU A 220 -7.03 9.15 -0.38
C LEU A 220 -5.77 9.20 -1.23
N LEU A 221 -5.70 8.28 -2.17
CA LEU A 221 -4.60 8.12 -3.10
C LEU A 221 -5.11 8.12 -4.54
N VAL A 222 -4.29 8.59 -5.48
CA VAL A 222 -4.53 8.55 -6.91
C VAL A 222 -3.40 7.83 -7.63
N ASP A 223 -3.73 7.07 -8.67
CA ASP A 223 -2.80 6.23 -9.41
C ASP A 223 -1.74 7.00 -10.19
N SER A 224 -0.54 6.39 -10.31
CA SER A 224 0.37 6.63 -11.43
C SER A 224 -0.25 6.11 -12.73
N GLU A 225 0.06 6.77 -13.86
CA GLU A 225 -0.44 6.37 -15.19
C GLU A 225 -0.07 4.94 -15.58
N LEU A 226 1.11 4.48 -15.15
CA LEU A 226 1.64 3.15 -15.44
C LEU A 226 1.40 2.13 -14.32
N ASN A 227 0.58 2.45 -13.33
CA ASN A 227 0.31 1.55 -12.21
C ASN A 227 -0.21 0.19 -12.70
N PRO A 228 0.32 -0.95 -12.21
CA PRO A 228 -0.11 -2.29 -12.63
C PRO A 228 -1.60 -2.55 -12.44
N LEU A 229 -2.19 -2.10 -11.35
CA LEU A 229 -3.64 -2.25 -11.12
C LEU A 229 -4.47 -1.43 -12.12
N ARG A 230 -3.94 -0.31 -12.61
CA ARG A 230 -4.60 0.51 -13.63
C ARG A 230 -4.48 -0.08 -15.02
N THR A 231 -3.28 -0.53 -15.40
CA THR A 231 -2.95 -1.00 -16.75
C THR A 231 -3.24 -2.47 -16.96
N GLY A 232 -3.30 -3.26 -15.89
CA GLY A 232 -3.36 -4.72 -15.93
C GLY A 232 -2.03 -5.38 -16.32
N GLN A 233 -0.91 -4.63 -16.30
CA GLN A 233 0.40 -5.11 -16.71
C GLN A 233 1.38 -5.03 -15.55
N ILE A 234 2.10 -6.11 -15.29
CA ILE A 234 3.20 -6.15 -14.33
C ILE A 234 4.42 -5.46 -14.96
N LEU A 235 4.90 -4.38 -14.33
CA LEU A 235 6.05 -3.59 -14.77
C LEU A 235 7.35 -4.36 -14.64
#